data_cef7c7dcab966952cdc779c766f2dc0d
#
_entry.id   cef7c7dcab966952cdc779c766f2dc0d
#
_cell.length_a   1.000
_cell.length_b   1.000
_cell.length_c   1.000
_cell.angle_alpha   90.00
_cell.angle_beta   90.00
_cell.angle_gamma   90.00
#
_symmetry.space_group_name_H-M   'P 1'
#
loop_
_entity.id
_entity.type
_entity.pdbx_description
1 polymer ?
#
loop_
_entity_poly.entity_id
_entity_poly.type
_entity_poly.pdbx_seq_one_letter_code
_entity_poly.pdbx_strand_id
1 'polypeptide(L)'
;MRTDVEIIAEKGRFPRLRCSGSLQGRLTDADTVHLVGVAANPLGGDEISVRIEIGEGAFLRVRSVAAAVALPGRDSLRSSMTWHCSVAGQLDLDPAPTIVAANASHHSRVTVRGSAGARLRLRERVQIGRSGESSGFWSGQLDADIDDSPLLRHHVELGAGSVTDDELGRPLALISELRYPATNFVEFSPNDATMLSLAGDAALLTWQGQRLPIG
;
A
#
# COMPACT_ATOMS: atom_id res chain seq x y z
N MET A 1 -0.57 -11.86 15.64
CA MET A 1 -1.58 -10.98 16.35
C MET A 1 -2.53 -10.41 15.31
N ARG A 2 -3.82 -10.10 15.71
CA ARG A 2 -4.77 -9.43 14.81
C ARG A 2 -4.83 -7.94 15.13
N THR A 3 -4.82 -7.13 14.09
CA THR A 3 -4.92 -5.67 14.16
C THR A 3 -5.98 -5.19 13.17
N ASP A 4 -6.92 -4.38 13.63
CA ASP A 4 -7.97 -3.81 12.80
C ASP A 4 -7.97 -2.28 12.95
N VAL A 5 -8.00 -1.57 11.81
CA VAL A 5 -8.10 -0.11 11.71
C VAL A 5 -9.26 0.22 10.78
N GLU A 6 -10.15 1.09 11.24
CA GLU A 6 -11.25 1.63 10.44
C GLU A 6 -11.13 3.15 10.37
N ILE A 7 -11.26 3.70 9.17
CA ILE A 7 -11.20 5.14 8.90
C ILE A 7 -12.41 5.50 8.04
N ILE A 8 -13.26 6.40 8.53
CA ILE A 8 -14.46 6.86 7.82
C ILE A 8 -14.36 8.37 7.63
N ALA A 9 -14.35 8.83 6.37
CA ALA A 9 -14.32 10.24 5.99
C ALA A 9 -15.64 10.67 5.34
N GLU A 10 -16.25 11.71 5.86
CA GLU A 10 -17.48 12.32 5.36
C GLU A 10 -17.27 13.81 5.07
N LYS A 11 -17.93 14.35 4.06
CA LYS A 11 -17.84 15.75 3.69
C LYS A 11 -18.13 16.67 4.87
N GLY A 12 -17.24 17.64 5.12
CA GLY A 12 -17.40 18.64 6.16
C GLY A 12 -17.27 18.13 7.60
N ARG A 13 -16.72 16.94 7.79
CA ARG A 13 -16.46 16.34 9.10
C ARG A 13 -15.02 15.84 9.20
N PHE A 14 -14.48 15.82 10.41
CA PHE A 14 -13.22 15.15 10.68
C PHE A 14 -13.37 13.63 10.49
N PRO A 15 -12.36 12.94 9.94
CA PRO A 15 -12.36 11.49 9.85
C PRO A 15 -12.56 10.82 11.21
N ARG A 16 -13.42 9.80 11.24
CA ARG A 16 -13.61 8.94 12.41
C ARG A 16 -12.68 7.76 12.34
N LEU A 17 -12.06 7.43 13.48
CA LEU A 17 -11.06 6.38 13.60
C LEU A 17 -11.49 5.37 14.65
N ARG A 18 -11.37 4.08 14.32
CA ARG A 18 -11.43 2.97 15.27
C ARG A 18 -10.22 2.10 15.05
N CYS A 19 -9.46 1.84 16.09
CA CYS A 19 -8.23 1.07 16.01
C CYS A 19 -8.16 0.06 17.14
N SER A 20 -7.71 -1.15 16.81
CA SER A 20 -7.37 -2.19 17.77
C SER A 20 -6.08 -2.89 17.35
N GLY A 21 -5.28 -3.36 18.30
CA GLY A 21 -4.02 -4.05 18.04
C GLY A 21 -2.83 -3.10 17.89
N SER A 22 -1.86 -3.49 17.05
CA SER A 22 -0.52 -2.88 16.99
C SER A 22 -0.38 -1.69 16.05
N LEU A 23 -1.43 -1.33 15.30
CA LEU A 23 -1.45 -0.17 14.41
C LEU A 23 -2.54 0.79 14.85
N GLN A 24 -2.21 2.05 14.99
CA GLN A 24 -3.12 3.12 15.41
C GLN A 24 -3.19 4.21 14.34
N GLY A 25 -4.37 4.81 14.16
CA GLY A 25 -4.55 6.03 13.38
C GLY A 25 -4.46 7.28 14.26
N ARG A 26 -3.86 8.33 13.75
CA ARG A 26 -3.83 9.66 14.37
C ARG A 26 -4.24 10.71 13.35
N LEU A 27 -5.24 11.49 13.68
CA LEU A 27 -5.62 12.64 12.89
C LEU A 27 -4.57 13.73 13.08
N THR A 28 -3.93 14.16 12.01
CA THR A 28 -2.86 15.17 12.03
C THR A 28 -3.24 16.45 11.32
N ASP A 29 -4.29 16.41 10.50
CA ASP A 29 -4.91 17.55 9.87
C ASP A 29 -6.40 17.25 9.62
N ALA A 30 -7.16 18.21 9.12
CA ALA A 30 -8.61 18.10 8.91
C ALA A 30 -9.02 16.88 8.06
N ASP A 31 -8.17 16.47 7.13
CA ASP A 31 -8.39 15.39 6.17
C ASP A 31 -7.23 14.38 6.12
N THR A 32 -6.32 14.42 7.08
CA THR A 32 -5.08 13.63 7.06
C THR A 32 -4.95 12.72 8.27
N VAL A 33 -4.80 11.43 8.01
CA VAL A 33 -4.55 10.40 9.01
C VAL A 33 -3.15 9.83 8.83
N HIS A 34 -2.37 9.83 9.91
CA HIS A 34 -1.12 9.08 9.98
C HIS A 34 -1.29 7.79 10.76
N LEU A 35 -0.85 6.70 10.17
CA LEU A 35 -0.77 5.40 10.82
C LEU A 35 0.53 5.31 11.62
N VAL A 36 0.43 4.79 12.83
CA VAL A 36 1.54 4.67 13.78
C VAL A 36 1.57 3.25 14.32
N GLY A 37 2.66 2.54 14.15
CA GLY A 37 2.90 1.28 14.84
C GLY A 37 3.15 1.54 16.34
N VAL A 38 2.39 0.86 17.19
CA VAL A 38 2.54 0.95 18.67
C VAL A 38 3.26 -0.26 19.25
N ALA A 39 3.63 -1.21 18.41
CA ALA A 39 4.46 -2.36 18.69
C ALA A 39 5.30 -2.70 17.45
N ALA A 40 6.25 -3.64 17.56
CA ALA A 40 6.94 -4.17 16.38
C ALA A 40 5.92 -4.88 15.48
N ASN A 41 5.65 -4.31 14.32
CA ASN A 41 4.70 -4.81 13.33
C ASN A 41 5.07 -4.41 11.90
N PRO A 42 4.77 -5.23 10.87
CA PRO A 42 4.24 -6.60 11.01
C PRO A 42 5.31 -7.59 11.46
N LEU A 43 4.92 -8.48 12.36
CA LEU A 43 5.73 -9.62 12.79
C LEU A 43 5.12 -10.90 12.19
N GLY A 44 5.90 -11.92 11.91
CA GLY A 44 5.38 -13.20 11.44
C GLY A 44 4.30 -13.74 12.36
N GLY A 45 3.14 -14.09 11.81
CA GLY A 45 1.90 -14.42 12.50
C GLY A 45 0.93 -13.24 12.67
N ASP A 46 1.31 -12.03 12.23
CA ASP A 46 0.41 -10.87 12.29
C ASP A 46 -0.51 -10.79 11.06
N GLU A 47 -1.76 -10.45 11.34
CA GLU A 47 -2.78 -10.10 10.35
C GLU A 47 -3.26 -8.67 10.61
N ILE A 48 -3.01 -7.77 9.68
CA ILE A 48 -3.40 -6.36 9.78
C ILE A 48 -4.49 -6.08 8.74
N SER A 49 -5.61 -5.54 9.18
CA SER A 49 -6.72 -5.11 8.32
C SER A 49 -6.96 -3.62 8.48
N VAL A 50 -6.96 -2.90 7.37
CA VAL A 50 -7.30 -1.47 7.31
C VAL A 50 -8.50 -1.29 6.40
N ARG A 51 -9.59 -0.78 6.96
CA ARG A 51 -10.79 -0.42 6.21
C ARG A 51 -10.89 1.09 6.08
N ILE A 52 -11.12 1.57 4.87
CA ILE A 52 -11.28 2.99 4.55
C ILE A 52 -12.62 3.17 3.82
N GLU A 53 -13.46 4.06 4.34
CA GLU A 53 -14.72 4.45 3.72
C GLU A 53 -14.72 5.96 3.50
N ILE A 54 -14.93 6.40 2.25
CA ILE A 54 -14.92 7.81 1.87
C ILE A 54 -16.22 8.15 1.17
N GLY A 55 -17.03 8.98 1.82
CA GLY A 55 -18.29 9.48 1.30
C GLY A 55 -18.10 10.48 0.15
N GLU A 56 -19.18 10.73 -0.59
CA GLU A 56 -19.20 11.68 -1.70
C GLU A 56 -18.76 13.09 -1.25
N GLY A 57 -17.87 13.71 -2.05
CA GLY A 57 -17.31 15.02 -1.78
C GLY A 57 -16.39 15.12 -0.57
N ALA A 58 -16.05 14.00 0.09
CA ALA A 58 -15.02 13.93 1.11
C ALA A 58 -13.64 13.71 0.48
N PHE A 59 -12.60 14.18 1.16
CA PHE A 59 -11.20 13.92 0.85
C PHE A 59 -10.53 13.26 2.06
N LEU A 60 -9.68 12.26 1.82
CA LEU A 60 -8.85 11.66 2.85
C LEU A 60 -7.44 11.40 2.34
N ARG A 61 -6.46 11.87 3.10
CA ARG A 61 -5.05 11.55 2.94
C ARG A 61 -4.63 10.58 4.03
N VAL A 62 -4.05 9.43 3.63
CA VAL A 62 -3.50 8.44 4.56
C VAL A 62 -2.01 8.31 4.34
N ARG A 63 -1.27 8.44 5.42
CA ARG A 63 0.19 8.33 5.49
C ARG A 63 0.59 7.38 6.61
N SER A 64 1.85 7.07 6.76
CA SER A 64 2.40 6.49 7.98
C SER A 64 3.56 7.34 8.52
N VAL A 65 3.78 7.29 9.82
CA VAL A 65 4.83 8.08 10.47
C VAL A 65 6.23 7.57 10.10
N ALA A 66 6.35 6.26 9.88
CA ALA A 66 7.61 5.60 9.56
C ALA A 66 7.38 4.43 8.61
N ALA A 67 8.46 3.95 8.00
CA ALA A 67 8.48 2.69 7.26
C ALA A 67 8.06 1.53 8.17
N ALA A 68 7.27 0.60 7.61
CA ALA A 68 6.97 -0.66 8.27
C ALA A 68 8.13 -1.64 8.02
N VAL A 69 8.54 -2.39 9.05
CA VAL A 69 9.55 -3.44 8.90
C VAL A 69 8.90 -4.78 9.22
N ALA A 70 8.63 -5.56 8.16
CA ALA A 70 8.13 -6.92 8.31
C ALA A 70 9.27 -7.83 8.77
N LEU A 71 9.10 -8.40 9.96
CA LEU A 71 10.08 -9.26 10.62
C LEU A 71 9.59 -10.71 10.67
N PRO A 72 10.47 -11.71 10.61
CA PRO A 72 10.09 -13.09 10.87
C PRO A 72 9.62 -13.24 12.33
N GLY A 73 8.54 -13.95 12.55
CA GLY A 73 8.09 -14.32 13.90
C GLY A 73 8.72 -15.64 14.35
N ARG A 74 8.51 -15.97 15.61
CA ARG A 74 9.03 -17.21 16.21
C ARG A 74 8.40 -18.46 15.61
N ASP A 75 7.07 -18.43 15.43
CA ASP A 75 6.26 -19.59 15.03
C ASP A 75 5.77 -19.49 13.58
N SER A 76 5.95 -18.32 12.94
CA SER A 76 5.57 -18.08 11.55
C SER A 76 6.49 -17.05 10.94
N LEU A 77 6.88 -17.25 9.69
CA LEU A 77 7.62 -16.24 8.91
C LEU A 77 6.67 -15.30 8.18
N ARG A 78 5.39 -15.68 8.05
CA ARG A 78 4.39 -14.98 7.23
C ARG A 78 3.61 -13.98 8.04
N SER A 79 3.51 -12.76 7.53
CA SER A 79 2.58 -11.72 7.98
C SER A 79 1.74 -11.21 6.81
N SER A 80 0.60 -10.59 7.10
CA SER A 80 -0.27 -10.03 6.06
C SER A 80 -0.82 -8.66 6.44
N MET A 81 -1.01 -7.83 5.41
CA MET A 81 -1.71 -6.55 5.51
C MET A 81 -2.75 -6.44 4.41
N THR A 82 -3.99 -6.17 4.79
CA THR A 82 -5.10 -6.04 3.84
C THR A 82 -5.74 -4.66 3.97
N TRP A 83 -5.92 -3.98 2.83
CA TRP A 83 -6.61 -2.71 2.70
C TRP A 83 -7.93 -2.92 1.97
N HIS A 84 -9.02 -2.45 2.55
CA HIS A 84 -10.33 -2.42 1.93
C HIS A 84 -10.78 -0.97 1.82
N CYS A 85 -10.83 -0.43 0.60
CA CYS A 85 -11.16 0.95 0.34
C CYS A 85 -12.48 1.04 -0.45
N SER A 86 -13.49 1.70 0.14
CA SER A 86 -14.73 2.08 -0.52
C SER A 86 -14.72 3.59 -0.72
N VAL A 87 -14.72 4.07 -1.96
CA VAL A 87 -14.42 5.48 -2.27
C VAL A 87 -15.48 6.07 -3.19
N ALA A 88 -16.30 6.98 -2.66
CA ALA A 88 -17.18 7.84 -3.46
C ALA A 88 -16.62 9.28 -3.59
N GLY A 89 -15.67 9.66 -2.76
CA GLY A 89 -14.95 10.93 -2.78
C GLY A 89 -13.52 10.81 -3.33
N GLN A 90 -12.55 11.30 -2.57
CA GLN A 90 -11.14 11.32 -2.98
C GLN A 90 -10.25 10.65 -1.93
N LEU A 91 -9.41 9.70 -2.36
CA LEU A 91 -8.40 9.01 -1.55
C LEU A 91 -6.99 9.27 -2.07
N ASP A 92 -6.11 9.73 -1.18
CA ASP A 92 -4.66 9.79 -1.37
C ASP A 92 -3.99 8.88 -0.32
N LEU A 93 -3.73 7.62 -0.70
CA LEU A 93 -3.09 6.60 0.12
C LEU A 93 -1.62 6.45 -0.28
N ASP A 94 -0.72 6.96 0.56
CA ASP A 94 0.72 6.91 0.34
C ASP A 94 1.45 6.67 1.67
N PRO A 95 1.39 5.45 2.22
CA PRO A 95 2.15 5.10 3.41
C PRO A 95 3.64 5.07 3.11
N ALA A 96 4.48 5.23 4.14
CA ALA A 96 5.90 5.01 4.04
C ALA A 96 6.22 3.56 3.59
N PRO A 97 7.41 3.29 3.04
CA PRO A 97 7.73 1.97 2.49
C PRO A 97 7.59 0.81 3.48
N THR A 98 7.25 -0.36 2.95
CA THR A 98 7.37 -1.63 3.67
C THR A 98 8.73 -2.25 3.38
N ILE A 99 9.50 -2.52 4.42
CA ILE A 99 10.80 -3.20 4.34
C ILE A 99 10.60 -4.64 4.81
N VAL A 100 10.91 -5.62 3.99
CA VAL A 100 10.76 -7.03 4.34
C VAL A 100 12.13 -7.58 4.72
N ALA A 101 12.36 -7.82 6.01
CA ALA A 101 13.62 -8.31 6.53
C ALA A 101 13.96 -9.72 6.02
N ALA A 102 15.21 -10.13 6.18
CA ALA A 102 15.65 -11.48 5.83
C ALA A 102 14.77 -12.54 6.52
N ASN A 103 14.42 -13.59 5.78
CA ASN A 103 13.57 -14.70 6.21
C ASN A 103 12.12 -14.32 6.56
N ALA A 104 11.71 -13.07 6.41
CA ALA A 104 10.30 -12.68 6.53
C ALA A 104 9.57 -12.90 5.21
N SER A 105 8.28 -13.25 5.30
CA SER A 105 7.35 -13.32 4.17
C SER A 105 6.17 -12.40 4.45
N HIS A 106 6.02 -11.32 3.67
CA HIS A 106 4.94 -10.36 3.85
C HIS A 106 4.00 -10.34 2.67
N HIS A 107 2.70 -10.41 2.93
CA HIS A 107 1.67 -10.39 1.90
C HIS A 107 0.80 -9.15 2.06
N SER A 108 0.77 -8.31 1.03
CA SER A 108 -0.06 -7.11 0.92
C SER A 108 -1.21 -7.35 -0.03
N ARG A 109 -2.41 -6.94 0.35
CA ARG A 109 -3.57 -6.93 -0.54
C ARG A 109 -4.31 -5.61 -0.42
N VAL A 110 -4.56 -4.97 -1.53
CA VAL A 110 -5.37 -3.75 -1.63
C VAL A 110 -6.58 -4.05 -2.50
N THR A 111 -7.77 -3.83 -1.95
CA THR A 111 -9.03 -3.93 -2.70
C THR A 111 -9.70 -2.58 -2.67
N VAL A 112 -10.01 -2.04 -3.85
CA VAL A 112 -10.65 -0.74 -4.01
C VAL A 112 -11.96 -0.89 -4.75
N ARG A 113 -13.01 -0.28 -4.22
CA ARG A 113 -14.28 -0.07 -4.91
C ARG A 113 -14.56 1.43 -4.96
N GLY A 114 -14.48 2.00 -6.14
CA GLY A 114 -14.74 3.42 -6.39
C GLY A 114 -16.05 3.64 -7.14
N SER A 115 -16.70 4.77 -6.93
CA SER A 115 -17.74 5.26 -7.82
C SER A 115 -17.12 5.98 -9.03
N ALA A 116 -17.89 6.25 -10.09
CA ALA A 116 -17.42 7.01 -11.27
C ALA A 116 -16.85 8.40 -10.92
N GLY A 117 -17.38 9.03 -9.86
CA GLY A 117 -16.89 10.33 -9.38
C GLY A 117 -15.68 10.25 -8.45
N ALA A 118 -15.21 9.05 -8.11
CA ALA A 118 -14.08 8.87 -7.21
C ALA A 118 -12.78 9.42 -7.81
N ARG A 119 -11.87 9.83 -6.93
CA ARG A 119 -10.50 10.16 -7.29
C ARG A 119 -9.55 9.33 -6.42
N LEU A 120 -8.63 8.62 -7.06
CA LEU A 120 -7.74 7.69 -6.40
C LEU A 120 -6.27 8.03 -6.71
N ARG A 121 -5.46 8.06 -5.66
CA ARG A 121 -4.02 7.93 -5.72
C ARG A 121 -3.62 6.90 -4.67
N LEU A 122 -3.11 5.76 -5.12
CA LEU A 122 -2.71 4.65 -4.26
C LEU A 122 -1.26 4.33 -4.58
N ARG A 123 -0.37 4.55 -3.63
CA ARG A 123 1.06 4.25 -3.80
C ARG A 123 1.49 3.17 -2.83
N GLU A 124 2.18 2.18 -3.34
CA GLU A 124 2.86 1.14 -2.57
C GLU A 124 4.35 1.15 -2.89
N ARG A 125 5.16 1.09 -1.85
CA ARG A 125 6.63 1.05 -1.94
C ARG A 125 7.15 -0.07 -1.09
N VAL A 126 7.98 -0.92 -1.67
CA VAL A 126 8.51 -2.10 -1.00
C VAL A 126 10.02 -2.19 -1.19
N GLN A 127 10.72 -2.60 -0.15
CA GLN A 127 12.13 -2.97 -0.20
C GLN A 127 12.34 -4.33 0.45
N ILE A 128 12.93 -5.25 -0.29
CA ILE A 128 13.39 -6.53 0.26
C ILE A 128 14.73 -6.32 0.92
N GLY A 129 14.82 -6.75 2.16
CA GLY A 129 16.04 -6.68 2.97
C GLY A 129 16.30 -5.32 3.61
N ARG A 130 16.79 -5.34 4.83
CA ARG A 130 17.48 -4.23 5.48
C ARG A 130 18.89 -4.11 4.90
N SER A 131 19.74 -3.24 5.46
CA SER A 131 21.14 -3.13 5.03
C SER A 131 21.85 -4.48 5.11
N GLY A 132 22.37 -4.97 3.97
CA GLY A 132 23.06 -6.25 3.87
C GLY A 132 22.19 -7.50 3.78
N GLU A 133 20.85 -7.35 3.73
CA GLU A 133 19.90 -8.47 3.60
C GLU A 133 19.27 -8.52 2.20
N SER A 134 18.93 -9.72 1.73
CA SER A 134 18.28 -9.93 0.41
C SER A 134 17.33 -11.13 0.36
N SER A 135 17.12 -11.86 1.48
CA SER A 135 16.39 -13.13 1.49
C SER A 135 14.93 -13.04 1.96
N GLY A 136 14.36 -11.85 2.04
CA GLY A 136 12.93 -11.67 2.32
C GLY A 136 12.07 -11.98 1.09
N PHE A 137 10.79 -12.24 1.32
CA PHE A 137 9.76 -12.43 0.29
C PHE A 137 8.60 -11.48 0.49
N TRP A 138 8.14 -10.86 -0.58
CA TRP A 138 6.94 -10.05 -0.61
C TRP A 138 6.04 -10.41 -1.78
N SER A 139 4.73 -10.46 -1.51
CA SER A 139 3.69 -10.61 -2.52
C SER A 139 2.65 -9.51 -2.34
N GLY A 140 2.37 -8.75 -3.39
CA GLY A 140 1.38 -7.68 -3.40
C GLY A 140 0.30 -7.90 -4.45
N GLN A 141 -0.95 -7.66 -4.06
CA GLN A 141 -2.10 -7.71 -4.95
C GLN A 141 -2.89 -6.41 -4.84
N LEU A 142 -3.18 -5.78 -5.99
CA LEU A 142 -4.05 -4.61 -6.09
C LEU A 142 -5.22 -4.92 -7.04
N ASP A 143 -6.41 -4.98 -6.47
CA ASP A 143 -7.67 -5.15 -7.19
C ASP A 143 -8.48 -3.84 -7.08
N ALA A 144 -8.78 -3.20 -8.21
CA ALA A 144 -9.58 -1.97 -8.25
C ALA A 144 -10.75 -2.11 -9.22
N ASP A 145 -11.92 -1.69 -8.76
CA ASP A 145 -13.16 -1.63 -9.53
C ASP A 145 -13.74 -0.21 -9.46
N ILE A 146 -14.29 0.30 -10.57
CA ILE A 146 -15.05 1.55 -10.63
C ILE A 146 -16.44 1.23 -11.15
N ASP A 147 -17.49 1.59 -10.40
CA ASP A 147 -18.90 1.26 -10.70
C ASP A 147 -19.05 -0.22 -11.08
N ASP A 148 -18.52 -1.11 -10.22
CA ASP A 148 -18.50 -2.57 -10.40
C ASP A 148 -17.79 -3.07 -11.68
N SER A 149 -17.16 -2.17 -12.44
CA SER A 149 -16.36 -2.54 -13.62
C SER A 149 -14.87 -2.67 -13.23
N PRO A 150 -14.20 -3.78 -13.60
CA PRO A 150 -12.79 -3.96 -13.32
C PRO A 150 -11.92 -2.88 -13.95
N LEU A 151 -11.16 -2.16 -13.13
CA LEU A 151 -10.16 -1.18 -13.57
C LEU A 151 -8.76 -1.78 -13.63
N LEU A 152 -8.39 -2.53 -12.59
CA LEU A 152 -7.05 -3.13 -12.45
C LEU A 152 -7.11 -4.44 -11.68
N ARG A 153 -6.34 -5.40 -12.15
CA ARG A 153 -5.94 -6.62 -11.42
C ARG A 153 -4.44 -6.75 -11.56
N HIS A 154 -3.72 -6.43 -10.50
CA HIS A 154 -2.27 -6.36 -10.50
C HIS A 154 -1.70 -7.22 -9.38
N HIS A 155 -0.75 -8.09 -9.72
CA HIS A 155 -0.06 -8.95 -8.76
C HIS A 155 1.44 -8.91 -9.05
N VAL A 156 2.24 -8.69 -8.02
CA VAL A 156 3.71 -8.66 -8.09
C VAL A 156 4.29 -9.41 -6.91
N GLU A 157 5.35 -10.11 -7.16
CA GLU A 157 6.18 -10.76 -6.14
C GLU A 157 7.62 -10.27 -6.23
N LEU A 158 8.28 -10.16 -5.09
CA LEU A 158 9.68 -9.76 -4.98
C LEU A 158 10.43 -10.63 -3.99
N GLY A 159 11.71 -10.81 -4.23
CA GLY A 159 12.63 -11.46 -3.31
C GLY A 159 12.70 -12.96 -3.46
N ALA A 160 13.21 -13.65 -2.46
CA ALA A 160 13.57 -15.04 -2.52
C ALA A 160 12.38 -15.96 -2.78
N GLY A 161 12.43 -16.72 -3.86
CA GLY A 161 11.37 -17.65 -4.28
C GLY A 161 10.21 -17.00 -5.03
N SER A 162 10.29 -15.71 -5.36
CA SER A 162 9.33 -15.05 -6.24
C SER A 162 9.53 -15.47 -7.69
N VAL A 163 8.53 -15.20 -8.55
CA VAL A 163 8.63 -15.44 -10.00
C VAL A 163 9.71 -14.59 -10.67
N THR A 164 10.18 -13.52 -10.02
CA THR A 164 11.25 -12.64 -10.48
C THR A 164 12.60 -12.94 -9.82
N ASP A 165 12.70 -14.00 -9.02
CA ASP A 165 13.95 -14.43 -8.38
C ASP A 165 14.80 -15.26 -9.36
N ASP A 166 15.17 -14.66 -10.48
CA ASP A 166 16.04 -15.21 -11.48
C ASP A 166 17.43 -14.54 -11.50
N GLU A 167 18.36 -15.10 -12.27
CA GLU A 167 19.72 -14.56 -12.34
C GLU A 167 19.82 -13.22 -13.08
N LEU A 168 18.79 -12.81 -13.82
CA LEU A 168 18.87 -11.67 -14.74
C LEU A 168 18.40 -10.35 -14.13
N GLY A 169 17.50 -10.35 -13.18
CA GLY A 169 16.94 -9.10 -12.67
C GLY A 169 16.88 -8.98 -11.15
N ARG A 170 16.46 -10.01 -10.46
CA ARG A 170 16.29 -10.07 -8.99
C ARG A 170 15.92 -8.73 -8.37
N PRO A 171 14.83 -8.08 -8.79
CA PRO A 171 14.48 -6.79 -8.21
C PRO A 171 14.21 -6.97 -6.71
N LEU A 172 14.78 -6.09 -5.91
CA LEU A 172 14.60 -6.07 -4.45
C LEU A 172 13.74 -4.88 -4.00
N ALA A 173 13.36 -4.01 -4.92
CA ALA A 173 12.54 -2.85 -4.65
C ALA A 173 11.45 -2.65 -5.70
N LEU A 174 10.29 -2.17 -5.26
CA LEU A 174 9.14 -1.84 -6.08
C LEU A 174 8.56 -0.50 -5.66
N ILE A 175 8.15 0.27 -6.68
CA ILE A 175 7.17 1.35 -6.53
C ILE A 175 6.01 1.05 -7.47
N SER A 176 4.80 1.08 -6.95
CA SER A 176 3.56 0.95 -7.71
C SER A 176 2.62 2.08 -7.32
N GLU A 177 2.09 2.82 -8.31
CA GLU A 177 1.14 3.90 -8.06
C GLU A 177 -0.01 3.84 -9.05
N LEU A 178 -1.22 3.58 -8.54
CA LEU A 178 -2.48 3.69 -9.30
C LEU A 178 -3.04 5.11 -9.15
N ARG A 179 -3.44 5.73 -10.27
CA ARG A 179 -4.23 6.97 -10.32
C ARG A 179 -5.49 6.81 -11.14
N TYR A 180 -6.57 7.34 -10.59
CA TYR A 180 -7.87 7.46 -11.28
C TYR A 180 -8.58 8.75 -10.87
N PRO A 181 -8.98 9.63 -11.81
CA PRO A 181 -8.48 9.65 -13.19
C PRO A 181 -6.98 9.97 -13.24
N ALA A 182 -6.30 9.62 -14.32
CA ALA A 182 -4.86 9.78 -14.52
C ALA A 182 -4.44 11.22 -14.84
N THR A 183 -5.06 12.21 -14.18
CA THR A 183 -4.67 13.60 -14.33
C THR A 183 -3.44 13.92 -13.49
N ASN A 184 -2.39 14.48 -14.13
CA ASN A 184 -1.20 15.03 -13.46
C ASN A 184 -0.29 14.04 -12.74
N PHE A 185 0.37 13.15 -13.49
CA PHE A 185 1.50 12.32 -13.00
C PHE A 185 2.81 13.11 -12.78
N VAL A 186 2.76 14.39 -12.41
CA VAL A 186 3.94 15.26 -12.41
C VAL A 186 4.84 15.13 -11.18
N GLU A 187 4.49 14.36 -10.14
CA GLU A 187 5.33 14.22 -8.95
C GLU A 187 6.02 12.86 -8.90
N PHE A 188 7.35 12.91 -8.92
CA PHE A 188 8.29 11.83 -8.63
C PHE A 188 8.02 10.52 -9.38
N SER A 189 8.40 10.50 -10.64
CA SER A 189 8.63 9.25 -11.37
C SER A 189 10.13 8.93 -11.28
N PRO A 190 10.53 7.78 -10.73
CA PRO A 190 11.92 7.34 -10.87
C PRO A 190 12.30 7.31 -12.36
N ASN A 191 13.55 7.65 -12.68
CA ASN A 191 14.08 7.36 -14.00
C ASN A 191 13.83 5.85 -14.28
N ASP A 192 13.42 5.51 -15.48
CA ASP A 192 13.08 4.14 -15.91
C ASP A 192 11.75 3.55 -15.33
N ALA A 193 10.89 4.36 -14.73
CA ALA A 193 9.54 3.90 -14.41
C ALA A 193 8.70 3.70 -15.66
N THR A 194 7.92 2.64 -15.67
CA THR A 194 6.96 2.34 -16.74
C THR A 194 5.58 2.85 -16.34
N MET A 195 4.95 3.62 -17.24
CA MET A 195 3.56 4.05 -17.07
C MET A 195 2.67 3.27 -18.03
N LEU A 196 1.67 2.61 -17.48
CA LEU A 196 0.67 1.84 -18.20
C LEU A 196 -0.66 2.60 -18.17
N SER A 197 -1.19 2.96 -19.34
CA SER A 197 -2.54 3.50 -19.48
C SER A 197 -3.55 2.36 -19.27
N LEU A 198 -4.54 2.59 -18.42
CA LEU A 198 -5.60 1.66 -18.10
C LEU A 198 -6.93 2.15 -18.70
N ALA A 199 -7.98 1.32 -18.65
CA ALA A 199 -9.32 1.73 -19.00
C ALA A 199 -9.83 2.86 -18.10
N GLY A 200 -10.83 3.64 -18.55
CA GLY A 200 -11.50 4.66 -17.74
C GLY A 200 -10.62 5.82 -17.30
N ASP A 201 -9.68 6.27 -18.14
CA ASP A 201 -8.74 7.36 -17.83
C ASP A 201 -7.87 7.11 -16.59
N ALA A 202 -7.58 5.86 -16.26
CA ALA A 202 -6.65 5.51 -15.20
C ALA A 202 -5.24 5.24 -15.72
N ALA A 203 -4.27 5.25 -14.83
CA ALA A 203 -2.92 4.81 -15.13
C ALA A 203 -2.25 4.13 -13.92
N LEU A 204 -1.41 3.16 -14.23
CA LEU A 204 -0.52 2.51 -13.30
C LEU A 204 0.93 2.87 -13.64
N LEU A 205 1.63 3.51 -12.71
CA LEU A 205 3.07 3.65 -12.75
C LEU A 205 3.70 2.50 -11.98
N THR A 206 4.68 1.84 -12.56
CA THR A 206 5.46 0.79 -11.89
C THR A 206 6.94 0.98 -12.12
N TRP A 207 7.73 0.72 -11.11
CA TRP A 207 9.18 0.74 -11.14
C TRP A 207 9.73 -0.41 -10.29
N GLN A 208 10.78 -1.05 -10.77
CA GLN A 208 11.49 -2.09 -10.04
C GLN A 208 13.00 -1.82 -10.09
N GLY A 209 13.70 -2.17 -9.03
CA GLY A 209 15.14 -1.99 -8.92
C GLY A 209 15.75 -2.69 -7.71
N GLN A 210 17.03 -2.42 -7.44
CA GLN A 210 17.73 -3.04 -6.32
C GLN A 210 17.47 -2.30 -4.99
N ARG A 211 17.22 -0.99 -5.05
CA ARG A 211 16.93 -0.15 -3.87
C ARG A 211 15.93 0.92 -4.22
N LEU A 212 15.05 1.21 -3.27
CA LEU A 212 14.15 2.35 -3.40
C LEU A 212 14.97 3.62 -3.61
N PRO A 213 14.59 4.48 -4.58
CA PRO A 213 15.22 5.77 -4.76
C PRO A 213 15.02 6.63 -3.51
N ILE A 214 16.05 7.36 -3.15
CA ILE A 214 15.99 8.37 -2.08
C ILE A 214 15.17 9.53 -2.62
N GLY A 215 14.01 9.80 -2.00
CA GLY A 215 13.14 10.93 -2.32
C GLY A 215 13.54 12.18 -1.59
#